data_b8b5dfbe607327d222ff86fc415eb42a
#
_entry.id   b8b5dfbe607327d222ff86fc415eb42a
#
_cell.length_a   1.000
_cell.length_b   1.000
_cell.length_c   1.000
_cell.angle_alpha   90.00
_cell.angle_beta   90.00
_cell.angle_gamma   90.00
#
_symmetry.space_group_name_H-M   'P 1'
#
loop_
_entity.id
_entity.type
_entity.pdbx_description
1 polymer ?
#
loop_
_entity_poly.entity_id
_entity_poly.type
_entity_poly.pdbx_seq_one_letter_code
_entity_poly.pdbx_strand_id
1 'polypeptide(L)'
;MGAVVLIWSTFALSIRAAGNTSLTPGDVALLRFGVPSLLLIPVIPKTIRIMRRQPWYWTVLIAIGGGFPFLMLVQLGGAATSAALVGTIPPGTIPVFITIFGAVLGTHFATAMWFGIACIAAGVVVAMQGSGAAHLAGVGLLLTAGALWSLYVLAVSKTSYRPLDIVVLLAVPSSVMSGVFIETGLLHTTLFTGGAVLSEMLTYAVLQGVVIGIISTLLYSFAITNLGASRAALMGSVSPVLTTLGAIPLLGETPALGTVVCLVLVSAGVLTANLWGTAVPLTHTRSRLGARLRVKNAIV
;
A
#
# COMPACT_ATOMS: atom_id res chain seq x y z
N MET A 1 -9.56 -13.32 -3.26
CA MET A 1 -9.26 -11.98 -3.84
C MET A 1 -10.39 -10.99 -3.62
N GLY A 2 -11.66 -11.29 -3.85
CA GLY A 2 -12.75 -10.37 -3.52
C GLY A 2 -12.72 -9.83 -2.09
N ALA A 3 -12.37 -10.67 -1.12
CA ALA A 3 -12.21 -10.25 0.27
C ALA A 3 -11.15 -9.14 0.47
N VAL A 4 -10.01 -9.20 -0.24
CA VAL A 4 -8.97 -8.15 -0.14
C VAL A 4 -9.50 -6.80 -0.63
N VAL A 5 -10.24 -6.81 -1.74
CA VAL A 5 -10.82 -5.59 -2.33
C VAL A 5 -11.83 -4.95 -1.38
N LEU A 6 -12.72 -5.76 -0.77
CA LEU A 6 -13.68 -5.29 0.25
C LEU A 6 -12.96 -4.71 1.47
N ILE A 7 -11.94 -5.41 1.97
CA ILE A 7 -11.17 -4.94 3.14
C ILE A 7 -10.43 -3.63 2.82
N TRP A 8 -9.89 -3.46 1.62
CA TRP A 8 -9.21 -2.21 1.23
C TRP A 8 -10.18 -1.04 1.07
N SER A 9 -11.38 -1.30 0.53
CA SER A 9 -12.43 -0.29 0.49
C SER A 9 -12.84 0.13 1.89
N THR A 10 -12.99 -0.83 2.80
CA THR A 10 -13.28 -0.58 4.21
C THR A 10 -12.13 0.17 4.91
N PHE A 11 -10.87 -0.11 4.55
CA PHE A 11 -9.72 0.65 5.05
C PHE A 11 -9.82 2.13 4.69
N ALA A 12 -10.03 2.47 3.41
CA ALA A 12 -10.12 3.86 2.97
C ALA A 12 -11.30 4.59 3.63
N LEU A 13 -12.45 3.92 3.75
CA LEU A 13 -13.63 4.45 4.46
C LEU A 13 -13.35 4.68 5.95
N SER A 14 -12.69 3.74 6.62
CA SER A 14 -12.40 3.84 8.06
C SER A 14 -11.38 4.93 8.38
N ILE A 15 -10.40 5.17 7.50
CA ILE A 15 -9.45 6.29 7.65
C ILE A 15 -10.21 7.62 7.63
N ARG A 16 -11.16 7.77 6.73
CA ARG A 16 -11.96 9.00 6.64
C ARG A 16 -12.95 9.12 7.78
N ALA A 17 -13.61 8.01 8.15
CA ALA A 17 -14.54 7.94 9.28
C ALA A 17 -13.88 8.26 10.62
N ALA A 18 -12.58 7.95 10.80
CA ALA A 18 -11.85 8.24 12.02
C ALA A 18 -11.91 9.72 12.42
N GLY A 19 -11.95 10.64 11.43
CA GLY A 19 -12.09 12.07 11.67
C GLY A 19 -13.40 12.49 12.36
N ASN A 20 -14.40 11.59 12.39
CA ASN A 20 -15.70 11.81 13.05
C ASN A 20 -15.85 11.00 14.35
N THR A 21 -14.77 10.46 14.87
CA THR A 21 -14.72 9.67 16.12
C THR A 21 -13.91 10.39 17.20
N SER A 22 -13.93 9.84 18.41
CA SER A 22 -13.08 10.30 19.52
C SER A 22 -11.61 9.90 19.35
N LEU A 23 -11.28 9.08 18.33
CA LEU A 23 -9.95 8.54 18.11
C LEU A 23 -9.07 9.53 17.33
N THR A 24 -7.85 9.70 17.80
CA THR A 24 -6.80 10.47 17.11
C THR A 24 -6.08 9.63 16.06
N PRO A 25 -5.30 10.24 15.15
CA PRO A 25 -4.41 9.50 14.25
C PRO A 25 -3.41 8.60 14.99
N GLY A 26 -2.96 8.99 16.18
CA GLY A 26 -2.11 8.17 17.03
C GLY A 26 -2.81 6.92 17.54
N ASP A 27 -4.08 7.04 17.94
CA ASP A 27 -4.89 5.92 18.40
C ASP A 27 -5.12 4.89 17.28
N VAL A 28 -5.48 5.37 16.10
CA VAL A 28 -5.64 4.51 14.92
C VAL A 28 -4.34 3.76 14.60
N ALA A 29 -3.18 4.42 14.71
CA ALA A 29 -1.88 3.78 14.49
C ALA A 29 -1.56 2.73 15.55
N LEU A 30 -1.79 3.04 16.83
CA LEU A 30 -1.61 2.09 17.93
C LEU A 30 -2.52 0.86 17.79
N LEU A 31 -3.80 1.06 17.46
CA LEU A 31 -4.73 -0.06 17.27
C LEU A 31 -4.35 -0.90 16.06
N ARG A 32 -3.97 -0.26 14.93
CA ARG A 32 -3.60 -0.95 13.70
C ARG A 32 -2.35 -1.81 13.82
N PHE A 33 -1.35 -1.35 14.54
CA PHE A 33 -0.07 -2.03 14.65
C PHE A 33 0.13 -2.70 16.01
N GLY A 34 -0.39 -2.14 17.09
CA GLY A 34 -0.30 -2.68 18.43
C GLY A 34 -1.07 -3.99 18.58
N VAL A 35 -2.31 -4.05 18.09
CA VAL A 35 -3.12 -5.28 18.18
C VAL A 35 -2.44 -6.45 17.48
N PRO A 36 -1.99 -6.37 16.22
CA PRO A 36 -1.23 -7.45 15.58
C PRO A 36 0.07 -7.76 16.31
N SER A 37 0.78 -6.76 16.83
CA SER A 37 2.04 -6.98 17.56
C SER A 37 1.82 -7.82 18.81
N LEU A 38 0.77 -7.55 19.56
CA LEU A 38 0.41 -8.31 20.78
C LEU A 38 -0.05 -9.72 20.42
N LEU A 39 -0.93 -9.88 19.42
CA LEU A 39 -1.46 -11.19 19.03
C LEU A 39 -0.37 -12.10 18.43
N LEU A 40 0.65 -11.53 17.81
CA LEU A 40 1.70 -12.28 17.12
C LEU A 40 3.02 -12.36 17.90
N ILE A 41 3.04 -12.04 19.20
CA ILE A 41 4.21 -12.21 20.07
C ILE A 41 4.88 -13.59 19.90
N PRO A 42 4.14 -14.73 19.86
CA PRO A 42 4.77 -16.04 19.69
C PRO A 42 5.47 -16.24 18.34
N VAL A 43 5.14 -15.43 17.33
CA VAL A 43 5.70 -15.53 15.99
C VAL A 43 7.00 -14.73 15.85
N ILE A 44 7.17 -13.66 16.65
CA ILE A 44 8.29 -12.71 16.58
C ILE A 44 9.67 -13.41 16.57
N PRO A 45 9.99 -14.34 17.48
CA PRO A 45 11.32 -14.97 17.51
C PRO A 45 11.64 -15.73 16.21
N LYS A 46 10.62 -16.37 15.61
CA LYS A 46 10.79 -17.09 14.34
C LYS A 46 11.02 -16.11 13.18
N THR A 47 10.27 -15.02 13.15
CA THR A 47 10.42 -13.97 12.13
C THR A 47 11.80 -13.31 12.20
N ILE A 48 12.31 -12.98 13.41
CA ILE A 48 13.67 -12.45 13.60
C ILE A 48 14.74 -13.39 13.03
N ARG A 49 14.57 -14.72 13.24
CA ARG A 49 15.51 -15.71 12.70
C ARG A 49 15.50 -15.74 11.17
N ILE A 50 14.33 -15.57 10.54
CA ILE A 50 14.22 -15.50 9.09
C ILE A 50 14.78 -14.17 8.57
N MET A 51 14.50 -13.06 9.26
CA MET A 51 14.97 -11.71 8.93
C MET A 51 16.51 -11.65 8.83
N ARG A 52 17.23 -12.31 9.73
CA ARG A 52 18.72 -12.37 9.72
C ARG A 52 19.29 -13.05 8.47
N ARG A 53 18.47 -13.79 7.70
CA ARG A 53 18.86 -14.49 6.47
C ARG A 53 18.49 -13.71 5.20
N GLN A 54 17.76 -12.58 5.36
CA GLN A 54 17.36 -11.72 4.25
C GLN A 54 18.21 -10.46 4.21
N PRO A 55 18.41 -9.84 3.05
CA PRO A 55 19.05 -8.53 2.97
C PRO A 55 18.23 -7.50 3.76
N TRP A 56 18.88 -6.79 4.69
CA TRP A 56 18.25 -5.89 5.64
C TRP A 56 17.44 -4.78 4.99
N TYR A 57 17.88 -4.29 3.83
CA TYR A 57 17.21 -3.21 3.11
C TYR A 57 15.79 -3.59 2.64
N TRP A 58 15.56 -4.86 2.25
CA TRP A 58 14.21 -5.32 1.92
C TRP A 58 13.29 -5.32 3.15
N THR A 59 13.81 -5.71 4.28
CA THR A 59 13.07 -5.67 5.56
C THR A 59 12.67 -4.24 5.92
N VAL A 60 13.59 -3.29 5.78
CA VAL A 60 13.32 -1.87 6.02
C VAL A 60 12.28 -1.33 5.03
N LEU A 61 12.39 -1.68 3.74
CA LEU A 61 11.40 -1.27 2.74
C LEU A 61 10.01 -1.85 3.00
N ILE A 62 9.91 -3.07 3.53
CA ILE A 62 8.63 -3.63 3.98
C ILE A 62 8.07 -2.80 5.14
N ALA A 63 8.86 -2.57 6.17
CA ALA A 63 8.42 -1.87 7.38
C ALA A 63 8.01 -0.41 7.11
N ILE A 64 8.75 0.31 6.27
CA ILE A 64 8.45 1.70 5.91
C ILE A 64 7.31 1.76 4.89
N GLY A 65 7.35 0.91 3.87
CA GLY A 65 6.47 0.99 2.72
C GLY A 65 5.01 0.64 3.01
N GLY A 66 4.74 -0.25 3.98
CA GLY A 66 3.38 -0.62 4.38
C GLY A 66 3.07 -0.36 5.86
N GLY A 67 4.03 0.16 6.63
CA GLY A 67 3.92 0.38 8.07
C GLY A 67 3.49 1.80 8.46
N PHE A 68 4.01 2.28 9.57
CA PHE A 68 3.64 3.55 10.20
C PHE A 68 3.77 4.76 9.25
N PRO A 69 4.89 4.97 8.49
CA PRO A 69 5.00 6.11 7.59
C PRO A 69 3.92 6.13 6.51
N PHE A 70 3.63 4.96 5.91
CA PHE A 70 2.54 4.82 4.96
C PHE A 70 1.19 5.20 5.57
N LEU A 71 0.88 4.69 6.77
CA LEU A 71 -0.38 4.99 7.45
C LEU A 71 -0.52 6.48 7.74
N MET A 72 0.53 7.14 8.23
CA MET A 72 0.50 8.58 8.52
C MET A 72 0.24 9.40 7.25
N LEU A 73 0.89 9.09 6.15
CA LEU A 73 0.66 9.75 4.87
C LEU A 73 -0.79 9.57 4.39
N VAL A 74 -1.36 8.37 4.54
CA VAL A 74 -2.75 8.11 4.17
C VAL A 74 -3.73 8.84 5.09
N GLN A 75 -3.48 8.89 6.39
CA GLN A 75 -4.34 9.63 7.33
C GLN A 75 -4.30 11.14 7.06
N LEU A 76 -3.11 11.73 6.96
CA LEU A 76 -2.96 13.16 6.69
C LEU A 76 -3.51 13.53 5.31
N GLY A 77 -3.23 12.72 4.29
CA GLY A 77 -3.78 12.91 2.96
C GLY A 77 -5.30 12.76 2.93
N GLY A 78 -5.83 11.78 3.65
CA GLY A 78 -7.27 11.55 3.78
C GLY A 78 -8.00 12.66 4.53
N ALA A 79 -7.38 13.27 5.53
CA ALA A 79 -7.95 14.42 6.24
C ALA A 79 -8.13 15.64 5.32
N ALA A 80 -7.25 15.82 4.35
CA ALA A 80 -7.26 16.95 3.40
C ALA A 80 -7.99 16.64 2.08
N THR A 81 -8.47 15.41 1.87
CA THR A 81 -9.12 14.97 0.62
C THR A 81 -10.42 14.22 0.91
N SER A 82 -10.88 13.36 -0.01
CA SER A 82 -12.07 12.52 0.16
C SER A 82 -11.70 11.04 0.33
N ALA A 83 -12.63 10.23 0.89
CA ALA A 83 -12.48 8.79 0.96
C ALA A 83 -12.24 8.15 -0.41
N ALA A 84 -12.89 8.67 -1.45
CA ALA A 84 -12.71 8.22 -2.83
C ALA A 84 -11.26 8.40 -3.30
N LEU A 85 -10.60 9.52 -3.00
CA LEU A 85 -9.20 9.76 -3.36
C LEU A 85 -8.23 8.90 -2.53
N VAL A 86 -8.51 8.68 -1.24
CA VAL A 86 -7.77 7.74 -0.38
C VAL A 86 -7.82 6.32 -0.96
N GLY A 87 -8.98 5.89 -1.43
CA GLY A 87 -9.14 4.58 -2.06
C GLY A 87 -8.57 4.48 -3.49
N THR A 88 -8.34 5.61 -4.17
CA THR A 88 -7.96 5.63 -5.59
C THR A 88 -6.46 5.88 -5.79
N ILE A 89 -5.90 6.92 -5.17
CA ILE A 89 -4.55 7.38 -5.48
C ILE A 89 -3.46 6.39 -5.04
N PRO A 90 -3.37 5.95 -3.76
CA PRO A 90 -2.31 5.05 -3.36
C PRO A 90 -2.32 3.73 -4.14
N PRO A 91 -3.42 2.96 -4.24
CA PRO A 91 -3.41 1.71 -4.99
C PRO A 91 -3.32 1.91 -6.50
N GLY A 92 -3.91 2.99 -7.04
CA GLY A 92 -3.90 3.30 -8.47
C GLY A 92 -2.52 3.68 -9.01
N THR A 93 -1.65 4.24 -8.19
CA THR A 93 -0.31 4.66 -8.60
C THR A 93 0.76 3.58 -8.47
N ILE A 94 0.42 2.40 -7.93
CA ILE A 94 1.36 1.27 -7.81
C ILE A 94 2.03 0.92 -9.15
N PRO A 95 1.30 0.73 -10.27
CA PRO A 95 1.93 0.41 -11.54
C PRO A 95 2.92 1.49 -12.01
N VAL A 96 2.61 2.77 -11.76
CA VAL A 96 3.48 3.90 -12.10
C VAL A 96 4.82 3.77 -11.39
N PHE A 97 4.81 3.65 -10.07
CA PHE A 97 6.03 3.60 -9.28
C PHE A 97 6.81 2.28 -9.47
N ILE A 98 6.12 1.14 -9.62
CA ILE A 98 6.80 -0.12 -9.96
C ILE A 98 7.50 0.00 -11.31
N THR A 99 6.88 0.67 -12.30
CA THR A 99 7.49 0.88 -13.62
C THR A 99 8.69 1.82 -13.52
N ILE A 100 8.56 2.93 -12.80
CA ILE A 100 9.68 3.87 -12.58
C ILE A 100 10.85 3.14 -11.90
N PHE A 101 10.61 2.45 -10.79
CA PHE A 101 11.65 1.71 -10.08
C PHE A 101 12.24 0.58 -10.92
N GLY A 102 11.40 -0.13 -11.68
CA GLY A 102 11.85 -1.17 -12.61
C GLY A 102 12.69 -0.60 -13.75
N ALA A 103 12.30 0.52 -14.34
CA ALA A 103 13.04 1.18 -15.41
C ALA A 103 14.42 1.66 -14.94
N VAL A 104 14.51 2.24 -13.74
CA VAL A 104 15.77 2.60 -13.10
C VAL A 104 16.69 1.38 -12.93
N LEU A 105 16.11 0.20 -12.69
CA LEU A 105 16.82 -1.07 -12.58
C LEU A 105 17.06 -1.77 -13.93
N GLY A 106 16.78 -1.07 -15.05
CA GLY A 106 17.02 -1.59 -16.40
C GLY A 106 15.95 -2.52 -16.96
N THR A 107 14.76 -2.56 -16.36
CA THR A 107 13.61 -3.34 -16.89
C THR A 107 12.95 -2.57 -18.04
N HIS A 108 12.71 -3.24 -19.17
CA HIS A 108 11.95 -2.68 -20.28
C HIS A 108 10.47 -3.06 -20.17
N PHE A 109 9.60 -2.10 -20.43
CA PHE A 109 8.15 -2.26 -20.36
C PHE A 109 7.51 -2.06 -21.73
N ALA A 110 6.39 -2.74 -22.00
CA ALA A 110 5.62 -2.59 -23.22
C ALA A 110 5.01 -1.18 -23.34
N THR A 111 4.75 -0.73 -24.57
CA THR A 111 4.14 0.59 -24.85
C THR A 111 2.80 0.76 -24.13
N ALA A 112 2.01 -0.29 -23.99
CA ALA A 112 0.75 -0.27 -23.24
C ALA A 112 0.91 0.13 -21.78
N MET A 113 2.04 -0.19 -21.15
CA MET A 113 2.36 0.26 -19.77
C MET A 113 2.44 1.79 -19.71
N TRP A 114 3.11 2.42 -20.67
CA TRP A 114 3.27 3.88 -20.75
C TRP A 114 1.95 4.59 -21.00
N PHE A 115 1.07 4.01 -21.81
CA PHE A 115 -0.28 4.52 -22.00
C PHE A 115 -1.09 4.45 -20.71
N GLY A 116 -1.03 3.30 -20.00
CA GLY A 116 -1.67 3.15 -18.69
C GLY A 116 -1.18 4.18 -17.67
N ILE A 117 0.15 4.42 -17.62
CA ILE A 117 0.76 5.45 -16.77
C ILE A 117 0.26 6.84 -17.13
N ALA A 118 0.16 7.18 -18.43
CA ALA A 118 -0.36 8.47 -18.87
C ALA A 118 -1.81 8.69 -18.42
N CYS A 119 -2.67 7.66 -18.51
CA CYS A 119 -4.04 7.71 -18.00
C CYS A 119 -4.08 7.94 -16.48
N ILE A 120 -3.25 7.23 -15.72
CA ILE A 120 -3.16 7.40 -14.26
C ILE A 120 -2.70 8.83 -13.92
N ALA A 121 -1.65 9.32 -14.59
CA ALA A 121 -1.12 10.67 -14.39
C ALA A 121 -2.18 11.75 -14.72
N ALA A 122 -2.91 11.60 -15.82
CA ALA A 122 -4.01 12.48 -16.18
C ALA A 122 -5.12 12.49 -15.11
N GLY A 123 -5.49 11.32 -14.58
CA GLY A 123 -6.46 11.19 -13.50
C GLY A 123 -6.02 11.92 -12.23
N VAL A 124 -4.74 11.77 -11.86
CA VAL A 124 -4.17 12.49 -10.69
C VAL A 124 -4.16 14.00 -10.93
N VAL A 125 -3.78 14.46 -12.12
CA VAL A 125 -3.81 15.89 -12.47
C VAL A 125 -5.23 16.45 -12.36
N VAL A 126 -6.25 15.71 -12.83
CA VAL A 126 -7.66 16.10 -12.66
C VAL A 126 -8.05 16.16 -11.19
N ALA A 127 -7.60 15.20 -10.37
CA ALA A 127 -7.85 15.22 -8.92
C ALA A 127 -7.23 16.45 -8.22
N MET A 128 -6.17 17.01 -8.77
CA MET A 128 -5.50 18.21 -8.22
C MET A 128 -6.21 19.53 -8.60
N GLN A 129 -7.11 19.51 -9.59
CA GLN A 129 -7.78 20.73 -10.07
C GLN A 129 -8.94 21.15 -9.15
N GLY A 130 -9.15 22.45 -9.03
CA GLY A 130 -10.32 23.03 -8.37
C GLY A 130 -10.31 23.04 -6.85
N SER A 131 -9.18 22.77 -6.21
CA SER A 131 -9.08 22.65 -4.74
C SER A 131 -7.92 23.49 -4.20
N GLY A 132 -8.08 24.04 -3.00
CA GLY A 132 -7.05 24.87 -2.37
C GLY A 132 -5.75 24.14 -2.02
N ALA A 133 -4.77 24.87 -1.48
CA ALA A 133 -3.44 24.35 -1.16
C ALA A 133 -3.45 23.10 -0.25
N ALA A 134 -4.38 23.03 0.71
CA ALA A 134 -4.53 21.88 1.60
C ALA A 134 -4.87 20.59 0.84
N HIS A 135 -5.77 20.68 -0.14
CA HIS A 135 -6.13 19.52 -0.99
C HIS A 135 -4.97 19.07 -1.86
N LEU A 136 -4.23 20.01 -2.46
CA LEU A 136 -3.01 19.68 -3.23
C LEU A 136 -1.97 18.96 -2.37
N ALA A 137 -1.74 19.45 -1.15
CA ALA A 137 -0.87 18.78 -0.19
C ALA A 137 -1.37 17.37 0.13
N GLY A 138 -2.68 17.21 0.34
CA GLY A 138 -3.32 15.91 0.59
C GLY A 138 -3.10 14.92 -0.55
N VAL A 139 -3.31 15.35 -1.81
CA VAL A 139 -3.02 14.53 -3.00
C VAL A 139 -1.53 14.15 -3.06
N GLY A 140 -0.63 15.09 -2.78
CA GLY A 140 0.82 14.84 -2.71
C GLY A 140 1.18 13.78 -1.66
N LEU A 141 0.55 13.84 -0.48
CA LEU A 141 0.73 12.82 0.58
C LEU A 141 0.23 11.44 0.14
N LEU A 142 -0.93 11.37 -0.52
CA LEU A 142 -1.47 10.11 -1.05
C LEU A 142 -0.59 9.53 -2.18
N LEU A 143 -0.01 10.37 -3.04
CA LEU A 143 0.97 9.94 -4.05
C LEU A 143 2.23 9.36 -3.41
N THR A 144 2.75 10.03 -2.39
CA THR A 144 3.91 9.55 -1.62
C THR A 144 3.59 8.22 -0.92
N ALA A 145 2.38 8.07 -0.38
CA ALA A 145 1.90 6.80 0.15
C ALA A 145 1.88 5.70 -0.92
N GLY A 146 1.42 6.00 -2.14
CA GLY A 146 1.46 5.07 -3.27
C GLY A 146 2.88 4.65 -3.66
N ALA A 147 3.84 5.57 -3.62
CA ALA A 147 5.25 5.26 -3.84
C ALA A 147 5.82 4.33 -2.77
N LEU A 148 5.55 4.62 -1.49
CA LEU A 148 5.96 3.77 -0.37
C LEU A 148 5.33 2.36 -0.46
N TRP A 149 4.03 2.29 -0.76
CA TRP A 149 3.35 1.01 -0.94
C TRP A 149 3.95 0.20 -2.10
N SER A 150 4.37 0.86 -3.17
CA SER A 150 5.04 0.20 -4.31
C SER A 150 6.39 -0.39 -3.91
N LEU A 151 7.16 0.30 -3.05
CA LEU A 151 8.40 -0.25 -2.48
C LEU A 151 8.12 -1.46 -1.59
N TYR A 152 7.06 -1.42 -0.78
CA TYR A 152 6.58 -2.58 -0.01
C TYR A 152 6.28 -3.78 -0.91
N VAL A 153 5.47 -3.59 -1.97
CA VAL A 153 5.10 -4.65 -2.91
C VAL A 153 6.34 -5.24 -3.59
N LEU A 154 7.26 -4.39 -4.03
CA LEU A 154 8.53 -4.81 -4.61
C LEU A 154 9.37 -5.61 -3.61
N ALA A 155 9.53 -5.13 -2.38
CA ALA A 155 10.30 -5.81 -1.35
C ALA A 155 9.71 -7.17 -0.98
N VAL A 156 8.38 -7.27 -0.83
CA VAL A 156 7.70 -8.56 -0.59
C VAL A 156 7.97 -9.54 -1.74
N SER A 157 7.92 -9.08 -2.99
CA SER A 157 8.17 -9.95 -4.15
C SER A 157 9.62 -10.44 -4.29
N LYS A 158 10.58 -9.78 -3.63
CA LYS A 158 12.02 -10.08 -3.67
C LYS A 158 12.51 -10.86 -2.45
N THR A 159 11.64 -11.14 -1.49
CA THR A 159 11.99 -11.83 -0.24
C THR A 159 11.25 -13.16 -0.11
N SER A 160 11.78 -14.03 0.74
CA SER A 160 11.17 -15.34 1.04
C SER A 160 10.41 -15.33 2.38
N TYR A 161 9.92 -14.16 2.81
CA TYR A 161 9.09 -14.08 4.00
C TYR A 161 7.74 -14.78 3.77
N ARG A 162 7.28 -15.49 4.79
CA ARG A 162 5.91 -15.99 4.81
C ARG A 162 4.94 -14.84 5.06
N PRO A 163 3.68 -14.92 4.62
CA PRO A 163 2.68 -13.88 4.86
C PRO A 163 2.60 -13.44 6.33
N LEU A 164 2.73 -14.39 7.28
CA LEU A 164 2.70 -14.09 8.71
C LEU A 164 3.94 -13.31 9.18
N ASP A 165 5.12 -13.57 8.60
CA ASP A 165 6.33 -12.81 8.90
C ASP A 165 6.18 -11.35 8.44
N ILE A 166 5.51 -11.11 7.30
CA ILE A 166 5.24 -9.76 6.79
C ILE A 166 4.33 -8.99 7.75
N VAL A 167 3.30 -9.63 8.32
CA VAL A 167 2.47 -8.98 9.35
C VAL A 167 3.32 -8.52 10.52
N VAL A 168 4.21 -9.38 11.04
CA VAL A 168 5.12 -9.03 12.16
C VAL A 168 6.06 -7.89 11.78
N LEU A 169 6.63 -7.92 10.55
CA LEU A 169 7.55 -6.87 10.06
C LEU A 169 6.86 -5.52 9.86
N LEU A 170 5.57 -5.49 9.59
CA LEU A 170 4.77 -4.27 9.56
C LEU A 170 4.38 -3.82 10.96
N ALA A 171 3.87 -4.74 11.78
CA ALA A 171 3.25 -4.42 13.06
C ALA A 171 4.27 -3.96 14.10
N VAL A 172 5.31 -4.76 14.36
CA VAL A 172 6.23 -4.52 15.48
C VAL A 172 6.99 -3.19 15.35
N PRO A 173 7.74 -2.91 14.26
CA PRO A 173 8.44 -1.65 14.15
C PRO A 173 7.49 -0.45 14.08
N SER A 174 6.29 -0.61 13.48
CA SER A 174 5.30 0.46 13.41
C SER A 174 4.64 0.74 14.75
N SER A 175 4.42 -0.26 15.60
CA SER A 175 3.97 -0.04 16.99
C SER A 175 4.99 0.74 17.79
N VAL A 176 6.27 0.38 17.68
CA VAL A 176 7.35 1.10 18.35
C VAL A 176 7.42 2.54 17.85
N MET A 177 7.36 2.77 16.54
CA MET A 177 7.33 4.14 15.98
C MET A 177 6.12 4.93 16.48
N SER A 178 4.93 4.33 16.51
CA SER A 178 3.71 4.99 17.02
C SER A 178 3.91 5.41 18.48
N GLY A 179 4.44 4.51 19.32
CA GLY A 179 4.75 4.81 20.71
C GLY A 179 5.76 5.95 20.86
N VAL A 180 6.86 5.92 20.11
CA VAL A 180 7.88 6.98 20.12
C VAL A 180 7.29 8.33 19.72
N PHE A 181 6.45 8.38 18.67
CA PHE A 181 5.82 9.63 18.21
C PHE A 181 4.81 10.18 19.23
N ILE A 182 4.16 9.32 20.00
CA ILE A 182 3.26 9.72 21.08
C ILE A 182 4.07 10.24 22.28
N GLU A 183 5.09 9.52 22.71
CA GLU A 183 5.94 9.92 23.84
C GLU A 183 6.69 11.24 23.57
N THR A 184 7.08 11.48 22.31
CA THR A 184 7.72 12.76 21.92
C THR A 184 6.73 13.91 21.72
N GLY A 185 5.43 13.68 21.89
CA GLY A 185 4.38 14.70 21.69
C GLY A 185 4.10 15.05 20.22
N LEU A 186 4.69 14.34 19.26
CA LEU A 186 4.42 14.52 17.83
C LEU A 186 3.05 13.99 17.42
N LEU A 187 2.53 12.99 18.16
CA LEU A 187 1.17 12.48 18.03
C LEU A 187 0.48 12.48 19.39
N HIS A 188 -0.82 12.74 19.37
CA HIS A 188 -1.66 12.63 20.56
C HIS A 188 -2.35 11.27 20.59
N THR A 189 -2.66 10.79 21.81
CA THR A 189 -3.48 9.59 22.04
C THR A 189 -4.55 9.89 23.08
N THR A 190 -5.76 9.41 22.83
CA THR A 190 -6.88 9.43 23.78
C THR A 190 -7.13 8.09 24.45
N LEU A 191 -6.45 7.02 24.01
CA LEU A 191 -6.63 5.67 24.55
C LEU A 191 -6.28 5.57 26.03
N PHE A 192 -5.27 6.32 26.48
CA PHE A 192 -4.78 6.26 27.87
C PHE A 192 -5.24 7.44 28.74
N THR A 193 -5.85 8.46 28.13
CA THR A 193 -6.33 9.66 28.83
C THR A 193 -7.82 9.63 29.17
N GLY A 194 -8.51 8.56 28.80
CA GLY A 194 -9.96 8.39 29.00
C GLY A 194 -10.83 9.18 28.03
N GLY A 195 -10.24 9.79 26.99
CA GLY A 195 -10.97 10.51 25.96
C GLY A 195 -11.56 9.62 24.86
N ALA A 196 -11.05 8.41 24.71
CA ALA A 196 -11.54 7.47 23.69
C ALA A 196 -12.83 6.76 24.14
N VAL A 197 -13.82 6.72 23.24
CA VAL A 197 -15.06 5.96 23.45
C VAL A 197 -14.77 4.47 23.25
N LEU A 198 -15.12 3.64 24.26
CA LEU A 198 -14.79 2.21 24.27
C LEU A 198 -15.31 1.45 23.05
N SER A 199 -16.53 1.74 22.60
CA SER A 199 -17.10 1.08 21.41
C SER A 199 -16.33 1.42 20.13
N GLU A 200 -15.86 2.65 19.98
CA GLU A 200 -15.04 3.08 18.84
C GLU A 200 -13.66 2.41 18.91
N MET A 201 -13.03 2.40 20.08
CA MET A 201 -11.76 1.73 20.32
C MET A 201 -11.84 0.24 19.95
N LEU A 202 -12.86 -0.49 20.43
CA LEU A 202 -13.05 -1.90 20.09
C LEU A 202 -13.32 -2.12 18.61
N THR A 203 -14.14 -1.27 18.00
CA THR A 203 -14.44 -1.33 16.56
C THR A 203 -13.16 -1.15 15.73
N TYR A 204 -12.33 -0.14 16.06
CA TYR A 204 -11.09 0.10 15.35
C TYR A 204 -10.00 -0.94 15.69
N ALA A 205 -9.96 -1.48 16.89
CA ALA A 205 -9.09 -2.59 17.25
C ALA A 205 -9.36 -3.83 16.37
N VAL A 206 -10.63 -4.18 16.20
CA VAL A 206 -11.02 -5.28 15.32
C VAL A 206 -10.79 -4.91 13.85
N LEU A 207 -11.28 -3.77 13.41
CA LEU A 207 -11.25 -3.37 12.00
C LEU A 207 -9.82 -3.09 11.53
N GLN A 208 -9.12 -2.17 12.19
CA GLN A 208 -7.77 -1.78 11.79
C GLN A 208 -6.71 -2.80 12.24
N GLY A 209 -6.82 -3.33 13.46
CA GLY A 209 -5.84 -4.27 14.00
C GLY A 209 -5.98 -5.68 13.41
N VAL A 210 -7.16 -6.28 13.48
CA VAL A 210 -7.36 -7.68 13.07
C VAL A 210 -7.65 -7.77 11.57
N VAL A 211 -8.72 -7.11 11.09
CA VAL A 211 -9.18 -7.28 9.71
C VAL A 211 -8.17 -6.71 8.72
N ILE A 212 -7.76 -5.46 8.91
CA ILE A 212 -6.83 -4.80 7.99
C ILE A 212 -5.37 -5.14 8.33
N GLY A 213 -4.99 -5.10 9.61
CA GLY A 213 -3.62 -5.34 10.04
C GLY A 213 -3.15 -6.78 9.84
N ILE A 214 -3.98 -7.77 10.15
CA ILE A 214 -3.64 -9.20 10.02
C ILE A 214 -4.23 -9.80 8.75
N ILE A 215 -5.57 -9.87 8.65
CA ILE A 215 -6.23 -10.66 7.60
C ILE A 215 -5.91 -10.12 6.21
N SER A 216 -6.07 -8.80 5.99
CA SER A 216 -5.76 -8.18 4.69
C SER A 216 -4.29 -8.37 4.32
N THR A 217 -3.37 -8.15 5.27
CA THR A 217 -1.93 -8.30 5.04
C THR A 217 -1.56 -9.74 4.69
N LEU A 218 -2.13 -10.74 5.38
CA LEU A 218 -1.95 -12.15 5.06
C LEU A 218 -2.43 -12.49 3.66
N LEU A 219 -3.66 -12.10 3.32
CA LEU A 219 -4.28 -12.39 2.03
C LEU A 219 -3.53 -11.70 0.88
N TYR A 220 -3.12 -10.44 1.07
CA TYR A 220 -2.42 -9.68 0.05
C TYR A 220 -0.98 -10.18 -0.16
N SER A 221 -0.26 -10.44 0.93
CA SER A 221 1.09 -11.03 0.86
C SER A 221 1.06 -12.41 0.22
N PHE A 222 0.08 -13.24 0.55
CA PHE A 222 -0.15 -14.53 -0.12
C PHE A 222 -0.42 -14.34 -1.62
N ALA A 223 -1.19 -13.31 -1.99
CA ALA A 223 -1.45 -13.01 -3.39
C ALA A 223 -0.18 -12.57 -4.13
N ILE A 224 0.64 -11.69 -3.54
CA ILE A 224 1.91 -11.26 -4.14
C ILE A 224 2.85 -12.46 -4.36
N THR A 225 2.98 -13.32 -3.36
CA THR A 225 3.91 -14.46 -3.43
C THR A 225 3.48 -15.55 -4.42
N ASN A 226 2.17 -15.78 -4.59
CA ASN A 226 1.66 -16.85 -5.46
C ASN A 226 1.24 -16.38 -6.85
N LEU A 227 0.74 -15.15 -6.99
CA LEU A 227 0.25 -14.63 -8.28
C LEU A 227 1.23 -13.64 -8.92
N GLY A 228 2.20 -13.15 -8.14
CA GLY A 228 3.12 -12.08 -8.52
C GLY A 228 2.53 -10.68 -8.28
N ALA A 229 3.44 -9.70 -8.13
CA ALA A 229 3.11 -8.32 -7.80
C ALA A 229 2.12 -7.68 -8.79
N SER A 230 2.29 -7.93 -10.11
CA SER A 230 1.45 -7.35 -11.15
C SER A 230 -0.01 -7.82 -11.06
N ARG A 231 -0.26 -9.13 -10.90
CA ARG A 231 -1.63 -9.66 -10.75
C ARG A 231 -2.27 -9.26 -9.43
N ALA A 232 -1.49 -9.17 -8.36
CA ALA A 232 -1.96 -8.69 -7.07
C ALA A 232 -2.38 -7.21 -7.15
N ALA A 233 -1.63 -6.37 -7.87
CA ALA A 233 -1.95 -4.96 -8.11
C ALA A 233 -3.24 -4.77 -8.94
N LEU A 234 -3.49 -5.62 -9.96
CA LEU A 234 -4.72 -5.60 -10.75
C LEU A 234 -5.99 -5.61 -9.90
N MET A 235 -5.98 -6.38 -8.83
CA MET A 235 -7.15 -6.55 -7.98
C MET A 235 -7.42 -5.33 -7.10
N GLY A 236 -6.41 -4.50 -6.87
CA GLY A 236 -6.55 -3.22 -6.21
C GLY A 236 -7.40 -2.22 -7.01
N SER A 237 -7.52 -2.39 -8.35
CA SER A 237 -8.25 -1.45 -9.22
C SER A 237 -9.78 -1.43 -9.02
N VAL A 238 -10.35 -2.44 -8.38
CA VAL A 238 -11.78 -2.49 -8.05
C VAL A 238 -12.09 -1.79 -6.73
N SER A 239 -11.13 -1.75 -5.80
CA SER A 239 -11.31 -1.10 -4.49
C SER A 239 -11.73 0.36 -4.57
N PRO A 240 -11.19 1.21 -5.47
CA PRO A 240 -11.62 2.61 -5.60
C PRO A 240 -13.11 2.78 -5.88
N VAL A 241 -13.67 1.93 -6.75
CA VAL A 241 -15.09 1.97 -7.09
C VAL A 241 -15.94 1.67 -5.86
N LEU A 242 -15.62 0.59 -5.13
CA LEU A 242 -16.34 0.22 -3.91
C LEU A 242 -16.18 1.26 -2.80
N THR A 243 -15.01 1.86 -2.66
CA THR A 243 -14.78 2.96 -1.70
C THR A 243 -15.66 4.15 -2.02
N THR A 244 -15.69 4.58 -3.29
CA THR A 244 -16.49 5.73 -3.73
C THR A 244 -17.98 5.48 -3.52
N LEU A 245 -18.47 4.30 -3.92
CA LEU A 245 -19.88 3.91 -3.70
C LEU A 245 -20.23 3.80 -2.21
N GLY A 246 -19.34 3.27 -1.39
CA GLY A 246 -19.53 3.16 0.05
C GLY A 246 -19.45 4.50 0.79
N ALA A 247 -18.69 5.47 0.28
CA ALA A 247 -18.56 6.79 0.89
C ALA A 247 -19.89 7.58 0.88
N ILE A 248 -20.74 7.36 -0.12
CA ILE A 248 -22.02 8.04 -0.22
C ILE A 248 -22.94 7.71 0.98
N PRO A 249 -23.32 6.45 1.22
CA PRO A 249 -24.23 6.12 2.33
C PRO A 249 -23.55 6.16 3.71
N LEU A 250 -22.25 5.88 3.81
CA LEU A 250 -21.56 5.75 5.10
C LEU A 250 -20.98 7.07 5.62
N LEU A 251 -20.57 7.96 4.73
CA LEU A 251 -19.90 9.21 5.10
C LEU A 251 -20.66 10.46 4.61
N GLY A 252 -21.71 10.30 3.82
CA GLY A 252 -22.43 11.40 3.18
C GLY A 252 -21.59 12.15 2.12
N GLU A 253 -20.47 11.58 1.69
CA GLU A 253 -19.58 12.18 0.70
C GLU A 253 -20.12 11.94 -0.72
N THR A 254 -20.60 12.99 -1.39
CA THR A 254 -20.90 12.95 -2.83
C THR A 254 -19.63 13.25 -3.62
N PRO A 255 -19.16 12.32 -4.49
CA PRO A 255 -17.92 12.56 -5.23
C PRO A 255 -18.11 13.70 -6.22
N ALA A 256 -17.20 14.68 -6.18
CA ALA A 256 -17.13 15.74 -7.20
C ALA A 256 -16.83 15.14 -8.58
N LEU A 257 -17.23 15.82 -9.65
CA LEU A 257 -16.97 15.36 -11.03
C LEU A 257 -15.49 15.05 -11.28
N GLY A 258 -14.58 15.89 -10.79
CA GLY A 258 -13.14 15.65 -10.88
C GLY A 258 -12.70 14.35 -10.21
N THR A 259 -13.29 14.00 -9.05
CA THR A 259 -13.02 12.73 -8.36
C THR A 259 -13.51 11.53 -9.19
N VAL A 260 -14.69 11.64 -9.82
CA VAL A 260 -15.23 10.58 -10.70
C VAL A 260 -14.34 10.39 -11.93
N VAL A 261 -13.92 11.49 -12.57
CA VAL A 261 -13.03 11.44 -13.72
C VAL A 261 -11.67 10.85 -13.33
N CYS A 262 -11.10 11.26 -12.18
CA CYS A 262 -9.89 10.65 -11.64
C CYS A 262 -10.06 9.13 -11.45
N LEU A 263 -11.14 8.71 -10.81
CA LEU A 263 -11.46 7.29 -10.58
C LEU A 263 -11.48 6.50 -11.89
N VAL A 264 -12.17 7.00 -12.91
CA VAL A 264 -12.29 6.33 -14.21
C VAL A 264 -10.92 6.26 -14.91
N LEU A 265 -10.19 7.37 -14.98
CA LEU A 265 -8.88 7.43 -15.64
C LEU A 265 -7.85 6.54 -14.93
N VAL A 266 -7.79 6.58 -13.60
CA VAL A 266 -6.87 5.74 -12.81
C VAL A 266 -7.23 4.26 -12.98
N SER A 267 -8.51 3.89 -12.87
CA SER A 267 -8.94 2.51 -13.05
C SER A 267 -8.65 1.97 -14.46
N ALA A 268 -8.97 2.75 -15.50
CA ALA A 268 -8.64 2.40 -16.89
C ALA A 268 -7.13 2.27 -17.11
N GLY A 269 -6.35 3.19 -16.54
CA GLY A 269 -4.88 3.17 -16.61
C GLY A 269 -4.29 1.94 -15.93
N VAL A 270 -4.76 1.58 -14.73
CA VAL A 270 -4.34 0.37 -14.01
C VAL A 270 -4.70 -0.90 -14.79
N LEU A 271 -5.92 -0.98 -15.33
CA LEU A 271 -6.34 -2.11 -16.15
C LEU A 271 -5.45 -2.25 -17.39
N THR A 272 -5.22 -1.16 -18.12
CA THR A 272 -4.36 -1.16 -19.32
C THR A 272 -2.92 -1.58 -18.97
N ALA A 273 -2.33 -0.97 -17.94
CA ALA A 273 -0.97 -1.28 -17.52
C ALA A 273 -0.80 -2.76 -17.14
N ASN A 274 -1.78 -3.35 -16.49
CA ASN A 274 -1.68 -4.72 -16.01
C ASN A 274 -2.11 -5.79 -17.05
N LEU A 275 -3.06 -5.50 -17.94
CA LEU A 275 -3.52 -6.47 -18.95
C LEU A 275 -2.56 -6.54 -20.13
N TRP A 276 -2.00 -5.41 -20.56
CA TRP A 276 -1.17 -5.33 -21.78
C TRP A 276 0.25 -4.81 -21.52
N GLY A 277 0.54 -4.33 -20.31
CA GLY A 277 1.83 -3.72 -19.94
C GLY A 277 2.87 -4.71 -19.41
N THR A 278 2.84 -5.99 -19.81
CA THR A 278 3.81 -7.01 -19.33
C THR A 278 5.25 -6.55 -19.54
N ALA A 279 6.10 -6.72 -18.52
CA ALA A 279 7.54 -6.53 -18.66
C ALA A 279 8.06 -7.43 -19.80
N VAL A 280 8.77 -6.84 -20.76
CA VAL A 280 9.46 -7.62 -21.79
C VAL A 280 10.64 -8.30 -21.10
N PRO A 281 10.71 -9.63 -21.05
CA PRO A 281 11.85 -10.31 -20.48
C PRO A 281 13.10 -9.87 -21.27
N LEU A 282 14.14 -9.43 -20.57
CA LEU A 282 15.45 -9.31 -21.18
C LEU A 282 15.81 -10.70 -21.68
N THR A 283 15.60 -10.97 -22.95
CA THR A 283 16.07 -12.19 -23.59
C THR A 283 17.57 -12.24 -23.31
N HIS A 284 17.96 -13.27 -22.62
CA HIS A 284 19.34 -13.52 -22.18
C HIS A 284 20.32 -13.34 -23.34
N THR A 285 20.89 -12.16 -23.49
CA THR A 285 22.10 -11.94 -24.29
C THR A 285 23.31 -12.67 -23.66
N ARG A 286 23.14 -13.22 -22.46
CA ARG A 286 24.19 -14.02 -21.77
C ARG A 286 24.33 -15.48 -22.26
N SER A 287 23.34 -16.06 -22.97
CA SER A 287 23.49 -17.43 -23.43
C SER A 287 24.42 -17.60 -24.64
N ARG A 288 24.64 -16.54 -25.44
CA ARG A 288 25.55 -16.63 -26.60
C ARG A 288 27.04 -16.50 -26.25
N LEU A 289 27.37 -15.84 -25.13
CA LEU A 289 28.76 -15.76 -24.69
C LEU A 289 29.22 -17.04 -23.96
N GLY A 290 28.34 -17.65 -23.17
CA GLY A 290 28.62 -18.93 -22.50
C GLY A 290 28.71 -20.12 -23.46
N ALA A 291 27.92 -20.11 -24.54
CA ALA A 291 28.01 -21.14 -25.58
C ALA A 291 29.31 -21.03 -26.42
N ARG A 292 29.78 -19.79 -26.71
CA ARG A 292 31.06 -19.60 -27.43
C ARG A 292 32.27 -19.99 -26.60
N LEU A 293 32.23 -19.88 -25.29
CA LEU A 293 33.31 -20.28 -24.39
C LEU A 293 33.35 -21.80 -24.17
N ARG A 294 32.21 -22.51 -24.23
CA ARG A 294 32.18 -23.96 -24.14
C ARG A 294 32.66 -24.66 -25.41
N VAL A 295 32.45 -24.07 -26.58
CA VAL A 295 32.95 -24.65 -27.86
C VAL A 295 34.46 -24.47 -27.97
N LYS A 296 35.06 -23.44 -27.37
CA LYS A 296 36.52 -23.20 -27.40
C LYS A 296 37.30 -24.14 -26.48
N ASN A 297 36.65 -24.68 -25.42
CA ASN A 297 37.32 -25.64 -24.51
C ASN A 297 37.03 -27.10 -24.82
N ALA A 298 36.34 -27.41 -25.93
CA ALA A 298 36.11 -28.77 -26.42
C ALA A 298 37.03 -29.15 -27.61
N ILE A 299 37.96 -28.27 -28.00
CA ILE A 299 38.90 -28.47 -29.12
C ILE A 299 40.37 -28.25 -28.65
N VAL A 300 40.65 -28.50 -27.36
CA VAL A 300 42.05 -28.63 -26.88
C VAL A 300 42.19 -29.94 -26.15
#